data_a8867241c4932f05afa727b833785ab0
#
_entry.id   a8867241c4932f05afa727b833785ab0
#
_cell.length_a   1.000
_cell.length_b   1.000
_cell.length_c   1.000
_cell.angle_alpha   90.00
_cell.angle_beta   90.00
_cell.angle_gamma   90.00
#
_symmetry.space_group_name_H-M   'P 1'
#
loop_
_entity.id
_entity.type
_entity.pdbx_description
1 polymer ?
#
loop_
_entity_poly.entity_id
_entity_poly.type
_entity_poly.pdbx_seq_one_letter_code
_entity_poly.pdbx_strand_id
1 'polypeptide(L)'
;MFEADRSGIKFGPFWIKPGLSRMNVAAVMYASFSTVSMIVVMSLMQPYILTEIVNIPFSEQGTVTGRLHLLQEVVTIFLVGLMGAWSDRVGRRFVYVLGFLIVACGYFVYPLATSENELILYRLIFAVGVAMIPVMLSTTIQDVPQEISRGKWLGISNVLQGLGVVLISTGILTQAPDWFTSYGFDPIMAGRLTFWSAAGFCVFSALVLRVGLSGGIPGGKKRESLFSGLRHGINQGLQNPRLALAYCAAFIGRGDLVIVGSFLTLWVTQAGVDHGMTTAAAVGRAGMMFGIVQISALSWAYCMGMLTDRMNRVTGLCIASGMAAIGYAAMGLFADPFDGSMFILAILLGAGEVSVIVTAGSLLGQEAGWKKR
;
A
#
# COMPACT_ATOMS: atom_id res chain seq x y z
N MET A 1 -18.55 27.96 5.14
CA MET A 1 -18.49 26.98 6.24
C MET A 1 -19.46 25.86 5.87
N PHE A 2 -19.01 24.62 5.72
CA PHE A 2 -19.93 23.53 5.37
C PHE A 2 -20.76 23.14 6.59
N GLU A 3 -22.09 23.17 6.46
CA GLU A 3 -22.99 22.67 7.49
C GLU A 3 -23.21 21.17 7.36
N ALA A 4 -23.38 20.49 8.51
CA ALA A 4 -23.66 19.06 8.51
C ALA A 4 -25.12 18.82 8.09
N ASP A 5 -25.33 17.93 7.12
CA ASP A 5 -26.67 17.42 6.82
C ASP A 5 -27.15 16.51 7.97
N ARG A 6 -28.11 17.01 8.74
CA ARG A 6 -28.67 16.33 9.93
C ARG A 6 -29.49 15.07 9.61
N SER A 7 -29.80 14.83 8.33
CA SER A 7 -30.40 13.57 7.90
C SER A 7 -29.41 12.40 7.87
N GLY A 8 -28.10 12.69 7.95
CA GLY A 8 -27.04 11.71 8.07
C GLY A 8 -26.83 11.20 9.50
N ILE A 9 -26.02 10.14 9.63
CA ILE A 9 -25.66 9.53 10.92
C ILE A 9 -24.39 10.14 11.44
N LYS A 10 -24.34 10.48 12.74
CA LYS A 10 -23.10 10.83 13.44
C LYS A 10 -22.48 9.55 14.00
N PHE A 11 -21.22 9.28 13.61
CA PHE A 11 -20.43 8.15 14.09
C PHE A 11 -19.15 8.69 14.76
N GLY A 12 -19.12 8.75 16.08
CA GLY A 12 -18.06 9.42 16.82
C GLY A 12 -17.90 10.89 16.38
N PRO A 13 -16.68 11.30 15.94
CA PRO A 13 -16.41 12.66 15.45
C PRO A 13 -16.81 12.88 13.99
N PHE A 14 -17.39 11.88 13.29
CA PHE A 14 -17.66 11.90 11.85
C PHE A 14 -19.12 12.05 11.53
N TRP A 15 -19.45 12.89 10.54
CA TRP A 15 -20.75 12.96 9.91
C TRP A 15 -20.72 12.13 8.62
N ILE A 16 -21.65 11.19 8.54
CA ILE A 16 -21.77 10.20 7.47
C ILE A 16 -22.94 10.61 6.59
N LYS A 17 -22.84 10.37 5.28
CA LYS A 17 -23.91 10.67 4.33
C LYS A 17 -25.20 9.91 4.65
N PRO A 18 -26.38 10.48 4.32
CA PRO A 18 -27.66 9.81 4.47
C PRO A 18 -27.71 8.48 3.71
N GLY A 19 -28.43 7.51 4.26
CA GLY A 19 -28.62 6.18 3.63
C GLY A 19 -27.53 5.16 3.92
N LEU A 20 -26.46 5.53 4.65
CA LEU A 20 -25.42 4.60 5.11
C LEU A 20 -25.66 4.19 6.56
N SER A 21 -25.38 2.92 6.87
CA SER A 21 -25.48 2.36 8.22
C SER A 21 -24.13 2.41 8.96
N ARG A 22 -24.16 2.20 10.29
CA ARG A 22 -22.94 2.04 11.10
C ARG A 22 -22.10 0.86 10.64
N MET A 23 -22.71 -0.19 10.13
CA MET A 23 -22.02 -1.36 9.58
C MET A 23 -21.24 -1.00 8.32
N ASN A 24 -21.79 -0.12 7.44
CA ASN A 24 -21.05 0.35 6.28
C ASN A 24 -19.79 1.15 6.69
N VAL A 25 -19.91 1.97 7.74
CA VAL A 25 -18.76 2.72 8.29
C VAL A 25 -17.68 1.77 8.82
N ALA A 26 -18.08 0.79 9.63
CA ALA A 26 -17.15 -0.21 10.17
C ALA A 26 -16.48 -1.03 9.07
N ALA A 27 -17.22 -1.41 8.02
CA ALA A 27 -16.66 -2.12 6.87
C ALA A 27 -15.62 -1.29 6.10
N VAL A 28 -15.82 0.02 5.96
CA VAL A 28 -14.83 0.90 5.30
C VAL A 28 -13.59 1.10 6.19
N MET A 29 -13.75 1.19 7.50
CA MET A 29 -12.62 1.21 8.42
C MET A 29 -11.83 -0.10 8.38
N TYR A 30 -12.52 -1.25 8.37
CA TYR A 30 -11.89 -2.55 8.18
C TYR A 30 -11.18 -2.65 6.81
N ALA A 31 -11.81 -2.17 5.74
CA ALA A 31 -11.20 -2.12 4.41
C ALA A 31 -9.91 -1.28 4.40
N SER A 32 -9.90 -0.15 5.10
CA SER A 32 -8.69 0.66 5.27
C SER A 32 -7.59 -0.12 5.98
N PHE A 33 -7.93 -0.87 7.01
CA PHE A 33 -6.98 -1.70 7.76
C PHE A 33 -6.41 -2.87 6.93
N SER A 34 -7.26 -3.57 6.16
CA SER A 34 -6.88 -4.82 5.50
C SER A 34 -6.27 -4.65 4.10
N THR A 35 -6.65 -3.61 3.34
CA THR A 35 -6.31 -3.52 1.92
C THR A 35 -4.81 -3.37 1.67
N VAL A 36 -4.18 -2.37 2.30
CA VAL A 36 -2.76 -2.09 2.05
C VAL A 36 -1.88 -3.17 2.65
N SER A 37 -2.25 -3.71 3.82
CA SER A 37 -1.52 -4.80 4.45
C SER A 37 -1.43 -6.02 3.55
N MET A 38 -2.54 -6.41 2.87
CA MET A 38 -2.53 -7.56 1.97
C MET A 38 -1.77 -7.31 0.65
N ILE A 39 -1.55 -6.10 0.24
CA ILE A 39 -0.68 -5.81 -0.91
C ILE A 39 0.79 -5.93 -0.52
N VAL A 40 1.15 -5.40 0.64
CA VAL A 40 2.54 -5.30 1.11
C VAL A 40 3.13 -6.67 1.45
N VAL A 41 2.35 -7.58 2.04
CA VAL A 41 2.81 -8.94 2.41
C VAL A 41 3.49 -9.68 1.26
N MET A 42 2.98 -9.56 0.03
CA MET A 42 3.57 -10.22 -1.13
C MET A 42 5.01 -9.78 -1.36
N SER A 43 5.30 -8.50 -1.16
CA SER A 43 6.65 -7.94 -1.30
C SER A 43 7.56 -8.36 -0.15
N LEU A 44 7.05 -8.33 1.09
CA LEU A 44 7.82 -8.70 2.29
C LEU A 44 8.19 -10.19 2.33
N MET A 45 7.28 -11.04 1.84
CA MET A 45 7.49 -12.50 1.82
C MET A 45 8.19 -13.01 0.57
N GLN A 46 8.47 -12.14 -0.40
CA GLN A 46 9.11 -12.54 -1.65
C GLN A 46 10.51 -13.14 -1.46
N PRO A 47 11.41 -12.61 -0.60
CA PRO A 47 12.72 -13.24 -0.37
C PRO A 47 12.62 -14.69 0.10
N TYR A 48 11.61 -15.00 0.94
CA TYR A 48 11.36 -16.36 1.40
C TYR A 48 11.03 -17.32 0.25
N ILE A 49 10.13 -16.90 -0.66
CA ILE A 49 9.76 -17.71 -1.83
C ILE A 49 10.97 -17.95 -2.74
N LEU A 50 11.75 -16.90 -3.00
CA LEU A 50 12.92 -17.00 -3.88
C LEU A 50 13.99 -17.94 -3.31
N THR A 51 14.16 -17.94 -1.99
CA THR A 51 15.19 -18.74 -1.33
C THR A 51 14.73 -20.17 -1.07
N GLU A 52 13.61 -20.38 -0.38
CA GLU A 52 13.21 -21.69 0.13
C GLU A 52 12.36 -22.51 -0.85
N ILE A 53 11.59 -21.87 -1.72
CA ILE A 53 10.62 -22.59 -2.58
C ILE A 53 11.16 -22.75 -3.98
N VAL A 54 11.66 -21.67 -4.60
CA VAL A 54 12.14 -21.73 -5.99
C VAL A 54 13.64 -21.95 -6.07
N ASN A 55 14.39 -21.73 -4.97
CA ASN A 55 15.83 -21.90 -4.86
C ASN A 55 16.61 -21.04 -5.86
N ILE A 56 16.25 -19.77 -6.01
CA ILE A 56 16.96 -18.82 -6.87
C ILE A 56 18.24 -18.33 -6.16
N PRO A 57 19.39 -18.38 -6.84
CA PRO A 57 20.66 -17.90 -6.27
C PRO A 57 20.58 -16.44 -5.81
N PHE A 58 21.19 -16.08 -4.69
CA PHE A 58 21.16 -14.71 -4.13
C PHE A 58 21.57 -13.64 -5.13
N SER A 59 22.54 -13.92 -6.00
CA SER A 59 23.00 -13.01 -7.05
C SER A 59 21.91 -12.66 -8.08
N GLU A 60 20.90 -13.50 -8.26
CA GLU A 60 19.83 -13.32 -9.25
C GLU A 60 18.53 -12.79 -8.62
N GLN A 61 18.35 -12.96 -7.31
CA GLN A 61 17.11 -12.60 -6.62
C GLN A 61 16.71 -11.12 -6.80
N GLY A 62 17.69 -10.22 -6.83
CA GLY A 62 17.46 -8.80 -7.07
C GLY A 62 16.85 -8.54 -8.46
N THR A 63 17.39 -9.20 -9.49
CA THR A 63 16.91 -9.08 -10.88
C THR A 63 15.50 -9.67 -11.02
N VAL A 64 15.27 -10.85 -10.44
CA VAL A 64 13.95 -11.50 -10.45
C VAL A 64 12.92 -10.65 -9.71
N THR A 65 13.28 -10.11 -8.52
CA THR A 65 12.42 -9.19 -7.78
C THR A 65 12.04 -7.97 -8.62
N GLY A 66 13.01 -7.35 -9.29
CA GLY A 66 12.77 -6.22 -10.16
C GLY A 66 11.83 -6.55 -11.33
N ARG A 67 12.01 -7.69 -11.99
CA ARG A 67 11.14 -8.16 -13.09
C ARG A 67 9.71 -8.40 -12.62
N LEU A 68 9.52 -9.08 -11.48
CA LEU A 68 8.21 -9.36 -10.91
C LEU A 68 7.44 -8.08 -10.57
N HIS A 69 8.12 -7.09 -9.97
CA HIS A 69 7.50 -5.79 -9.68
C HIS A 69 7.20 -4.99 -10.93
N LEU A 70 8.14 -4.93 -11.89
CA LEU A 70 7.91 -4.24 -13.15
C LEU A 70 6.67 -4.76 -13.88
N LEU A 71 6.55 -6.08 -14.02
CA LEU A 71 5.41 -6.71 -14.68
C LEU A 71 4.10 -6.46 -13.93
N GLN A 72 4.13 -6.57 -12.60
CA GLN A 72 2.97 -6.24 -11.75
C GLN A 72 2.54 -4.78 -11.96
N GLU A 73 3.46 -3.81 -11.91
CA GLU A 73 3.11 -2.39 -12.05
C GLU A 73 2.62 -2.06 -13.45
N VAL A 74 3.18 -2.66 -14.50
CA VAL A 74 2.67 -2.50 -15.87
C VAL A 74 1.21 -2.94 -15.96
N VAL A 75 0.89 -4.14 -15.46
CA VAL A 75 -0.50 -4.64 -15.45
C VAL A 75 -1.40 -3.74 -14.60
N THR A 76 -0.94 -3.32 -13.42
CA THR A 76 -1.70 -2.45 -12.52
C THR A 76 -2.02 -1.12 -13.17
N ILE A 77 -1.06 -0.46 -13.83
CA ILE A 77 -1.26 0.82 -14.51
C ILE A 77 -2.32 0.70 -15.62
N PHE A 78 -2.26 -0.36 -16.43
CA PHE A 78 -3.24 -0.57 -17.49
C PHE A 78 -4.65 -0.85 -16.95
N LEU A 79 -4.76 -1.61 -15.86
CA LEU A 79 -6.05 -2.06 -15.35
C LEU A 79 -6.71 -1.05 -14.39
N VAL A 80 -5.94 -0.24 -13.68
CA VAL A 80 -6.46 0.65 -12.61
C VAL A 80 -7.60 1.55 -13.08
N GLY A 81 -7.42 2.18 -14.24
CA GLY A 81 -8.45 3.04 -14.83
C GLY A 81 -9.69 2.26 -15.30
N LEU A 82 -9.47 1.08 -15.91
CA LEU A 82 -10.54 0.20 -16.37
C LEU A 82 -11.37 -0.33 -15.20
N MET A 83 -10.71 -0.72 -14.09
CA MET A 83 -11.39 -1.22 -12.89
C MET A 83 -12.22 -0.13 -12.20
N GLY A 84 -11.74 1.12 -12.18
CA GLY A 84 -12.53 2.26 -11.72
C GLY A 84 -13.82 2.44 -12.54
N ALA A 85 -13.70 2.50 -13.86
CA ALA A 85 -14.84 2.65 -14.76
C ALA A 85 -15.81 1.43 -14.70
N TRP A 86 -15.27 0.23 -14.53
CA TRP A 86 -16.08 -0.99 -14.39
C TRP A 86 -16.85 -0.97 -13.08
N SER A 87 -16.22 -0.52 -11.98
CA SER A 87 -16.87 -0.42 -10.68
C SER A 87 -18.08 0.53 -10.66
N ASP A 88 -18.05 1.58 -11.48
CA ASP A 88 -19.18 2.50 -11.65
C ASP A 88 -20.37 1.87 -12.38
N ARG A 89 -20.18 0.75 -13.11
CA ARG A 89 -21.23 0.02 -13.83
C ARG A 89 -21.83 -1.12 -13.02
N VAL A 90 -20.96 -1.91 -12.37
CA VAL A 90 -21.37 -3.15 -11.67
C VAL A 90 -21.53 -2.96 -10.17
N GLY A 91 -21.08 -1.80 -9.65
CA GLY A 91 -21.13 -1.47 -8.23
C GLY A 91 -19.77 -1.73 -7.53
N ARG A 92 -19.40 -0.78 -6.67
CA ARG A 92 -18.08 -0.77 -6.00
C ARG A 92 -17.87 -1.98 -5.10
N ARG A 93 -18.94 -2.41 -4.39
CA ARG A 93 -18.88 -3.58 -3.50
C ARG A 93 -18.49 -4.84 -4.26
N PHE A 94 -19.07 -5.07 -5.45
CA PHE A 94 -18.78 -6.25 -6.26
C PHE A 94 -17.31 -6.27 -6.68
N VAL A 95 -16.80 -5.18 -7.24
CA VAL A 95 -15.41 -5.09 -7.70
C VAL A 95 -14.42 -5.23 -6.54
N TYR A 96 -14.75 -4.67 -5.38
CA TYR A 96 -13.89 -4.76 -4.20
C TYR A 96 -13.80 -6.21 -3.68
N VAL A 97 -14.93 -6.89 -3.55
CA VAL A 97 -15.00 -8.29 -3.12
C VAL A 97 -14.26 -9.19 -4.11
N LEU A 98 -14.50 -9.00 -5.42
CA LEU A 98 -13.82 -9.77 -6.46
C LEU A 98 -12.30 -9.51 -6.43
N GLY A 99 -11.87 -8.27 -6.20
CA GLY A 99 -10.47 -7.93 -6.06
C GLY A 99 -9.78 -8.69 -4.92
N PHE A 100 -10.40 -8.77 -3.74
CA PHE A 100 -9.88 -9.58 -2.64
C PHE A 100 -9.86 -11.09 -2.95
N LEU A 101 -10.84 -11.61 -3.67
CA LEU A 101 -10.85 -13.02 -4.07
C LEU A 101 -9.74 -13.33 -5.09
N ILE A 102 -9.46 -12.41 -6.01
CA ILE A 102 -8.34 -12.55 -6.97
C ILE A 102 -7.00 -12.48 -6.24
N VAL A 103 -6.84 -11.56 -5.29
CA VAL A 103 -5.66 -11.48 -4.42
C VAL A 103 -5.50 -12.78 -3.62
N ALA A 104 -6.57 -13.32 -3.06
CA ALA A 104 -6.57 -14.60 -2.36
C ALA A 104 -6.11 -15.76 -3.29
N CYS A 105 -6.60 -15.80 -4.52
CA CYS A 105 -6.15 -16.77 -5.53
C CYS A 105 -4.65 -16.61 -5.81
N GLY A 106 -4.17 -15.36 -5.99
CA GLY A 106 -2.75 -15.07 -6.13
C GLY A 106 -1.92 -15.61 -4.96
N TYR A 107 -2.32 -15.31 -3.73
CA TYR A 107 -1.65 -15.87 -2.53
C TYR A 107 -1.69 -17.39 -2.45
N PHE A 108 -2.78 -18.00 -2.89
CA PHE A 108 -2.92 -19.45 -2.85
C PHE A 108 -1.97 -20.15 -3.83
N VAL A 109 -1.86 -19.64 -5.05
CA VAL A 109 -1.05 -20.28 -6.11
C VAL A 109 0.44 -19.91 -6.02
N TYR A 110 0.78 -18.72 -5.51
CA TYR A 110 2.15 -18.19 -5.52
C TYR A 110 3.20 -19.13 -4.89
N PRO A 111 2.96 -19.75 -3.71
CA PRO A 111 3.92 -20.67 -3.10
C PRO A 111 3.93 -22.08 -3.74
N LEU A 112 3.17 -22.30 -4.80
CA LEU A 112 3.20 -23.53 -5.56
C LEU A 112 4.14 -23.45 -6.78
N ALA A 113 4.73 -22.28 -7.03
CA ALA A 113 5.64 -22.08 -8.14
C ALA A 113 6.90 -22.93 -7.99
N THR A 114 7.33 -23.53 -9.10
CA THR A 114 8.54 -24.33 -9.20
C THR A 114 9.60 -23.69 -10.10
N SER A 115 9.24 -22.57 -10.76
CA SER A 115 10.11 -21.86 -11.69
C SER A 115 9.83 -20.36 -11.68
N GLU A 116 10.79 -19.56 -12.19
CA GLU A 116 10.61 -18.10 -12.35
C GLU A 116 9.40 -17.77 -13.25
N ASN A 117 9.18 -18.53 -14.32
CA ASN A 117 8.06 -18.29 -15.23
C ASN A 117 6.70 -18.49 -14.54
N GLU A 118 6.59 -19.50 -13.68
CA GLU A 118 5.38 -19.71 -12.87
C GLU A 118 5.19 -18.60 -11.84
N LEU A 119 6.27 -18.14 -11.21
CA LEU A 119 6.20 -16.96 -10.32
C LEU A 119 5.67 -15.73 -11.05
N ILE A 120 6.15 -15.46 -12.28
CA ILE A 120 5.66 -14.37 -13.11
C ILE A 120 4.16 -14.54 -13.38
N LEU A 121 3.73 -15.71 -13.82
CA LEU A 121 2.32 -15.96 -14.12
C LEU A 121 1.42 -15.74 -12.90
N TYR A 122 1.80 -16.31 -11.75
CA TYR A 122 1.02 -16.17 -10.52
C TYR A 122 1.05 -14.72 -9.98
N ARG A 123 2.17 -14.02 -10.17
CA ARG A 123 2.27 -12.58 -9.86
C ARG A 123 1.33 -11.74 -10.71
N LEU A 124 1.12 -12.10 -11.98
CA LEU A 124 0.17 -11.41 -12.85
C LEU A 124 -1.29 -11.63 -12.41
N ILE A 125 -1.65 -12.82 -11.91
CA ILE A 125 -2.96 -13.04 -11.28
C ILE A 125 -3.15 -12.10 -10.08
N PHE A 126 -2.16 -12.05 -9.19
CA PHE A 126 -2.18 -11.13 -8.04
C PHE A 126 -2.30 -9.67 -8.47
N ALA A 127 -1.59 -9.24 -9.53
CA ALA A 127 -1.60 -7.88 -10.05
C ALA A 127 -2.99 -7.41 -10.48
N VAL A 128 -3.82 -8.30 -11.04
CA VAL A 128 -5.22 -7.98 -11.39
C VAL A 128 -6.00 -7.58 -10.14
N GLY A 129 -5.86 -8.32 -9.05
CA GLY A 129 -6.49 -7.98 -7.78
C GLY A 129 -5.96 -6.67 -7.18
N VAL A 130 -4.63 -6.47 -7.25
CA VAL A 130 -3.97 -5.21 -6.80
C VAL A 130 -4.44 -4.00 -7.61
N ALA A 131 -4.78 -4.15 -8.88
CA ALA A 131 -5.38 -3.07 -9.68
C ALA A 131 -6.80 -2.69 -9.20
N MET A 132 -7.51 -3.60 -8.53
CA MET A 132 -8.90 -3.40 -8.09
C MET A 132 -9.00 -2.82 -6.68
N ILE A 133 -8.32 -3.45 -5.69
CA ILE A 133 -8.59 -3.18 -4.27
C ILE A 133 -8.21 -1.77 -3.80
N PRO A 134 -7.08 -1.13 -4.19
CA PRO A 134 -6.75 0.23 -3.77
C PRO A 134 -7.67 1.29 -4.39
N VAL A 135 -8.11 1.07 -5.63
CA VAL A 135 -9.07 1.95 -6.30
C VAL A 135 -10.41 1.92 -5.58
N MET A 136 -10.87 0.72 -5.22
CA MET A 136 -12.12 0.57 -4.45
C MET A 136 -11.99 1.15 -3.05
N LEU A 137 -10.85 1.00 -2.38
CA LEU A 137 -10.59 1.64 -1.10
C LEU A 137 -10.68 3.16 -1.23
N SER A 138 -9.93 3.75 -2.16
CA SER A 138 -9.89 5.20 -2.37
C SER A 138 -11.26 5.79 -2.67
N THR A 139 -12.04 5.14 -3.54
CA THR A 139 -13.39 5.61 -3.87
C THR A 139 -14.36 5.45 -2.68
N THR A 140 -14.30 4.34 -1.96
CA THR A 140 -15.18 4.07 -0.83
C THR A 140 -14.91 5.00 0.34
N ILE A 141 -13.63 5.29 0.63
CA ILE A 141 -13.23 6.28 1.66
C ILE A 141 -13.81 7.67 1.35
N GLN A 142 -13.86 8.07 0.08
CA GLN A 142 -14.37 9.37 -0.33
C GLN A 142 -15.91 9.45 -0.34
N ASP A 143 -16.56 8.32 -0.51
CA ASP A 143 -18.04 8.28 -0.64
C ASP A 143 -18.77 8.35 0.69
N VAL A 144 -18.19 7.87 1.76
CA VAL A 144 -18.84 7.69 3.06
C VAL A 144 -19.02 8.99 3.84
N PRO A 145 -17.98 9.86 4.01
CA PRO A 145 -18.12 11.04 4.86
C PRO A 145 -18.87 12.17 4.18
N GLN A 146 -19.52 13.01 5.00
CA GLN A 146 -19.92 14.35 4.58
C GLN A 146 -18.67 15.26 4.47
N GLU A 147 -18.78 16.35 3.70
CA GLU A 147 -17.66 17.29 3.46
C GLU A 147 -17.04 17.83 4.76
N ILE A 148 -17.89 18.12 5.77
CA ILE A 148 -17.45 18.64 7.07
C ILE A 148 -16.52 17.67 7.84
N SER A 149 -16.59 16.36 7.55
CA SER A 149 -15.83 15.32 8.24
C SER A 149 -14.75 14.69 7.37
N ARG A 150 -14.65 15.06 6.08
CA ARG A 150 -13.79 14.38 5.09
C ARG A 150 -12.33 14.35 5.51
N GLY A 151 -11.77 15.46 5.98
CA GLY A 151 -10.35 15.50 6.38
C GLY A 151 -10.03 14.58 7.56
N LYS A 152 -10.87 14.60 8.60
CA LYS A 152 -10.72 13.71 9.77
C LYS A 152 -10.87 12.24 9.39
N TRP A 153 -11.82 11.95 8.50
CA TRP A 153 -12.06 10.59 8.00
C TRP A 153 -10.88 10.05 7.20
N LEU A 154 -10.31 10.84 6.29
CA LEU A 154 -9.11 10.47 5.54
C LEU A 154 -7.92 10.23 6.48
N GLY A 155 -7.76 11.07 7.50
CA GLY A 155 -6.71 10.91 8.50
C GLY A 155 -6.79 9.57 9.23
N ILE A 156 -7.97 9.21 9.76
CA ILE A 156 -8.14 7.93 10.46
C ILE A 156 -7.99 6.73 9.51
N SER A 157 -8.45 6.86 8.25
CA SER A 157 -8.28 5.81 7.25
C SER A 157 -6.80 5.54 6.95
N ASN A 158 -5.97 6.58 6.86
CA ASN A 158 -4.52 6.43 6.66
C ASN A 158 -3.84 5.79 7.87
N VAL A 159 -4.23 6.17 9.08
CA VAL A 159 -3.72 5.52 10.31
C VAL A 159 -4.08 4.04 10.32
N LEU A 160 -5.32 3.67 9.97
CA LEU A 160 -5.74 2.28 9.91
C LEU A 160 -4.98 1.48 8.84
N GLN A 161 -4.69 2.08 7.68
CA GLN A 161 -3.85 1.46 6.63
C GLN A 161 -2.45 1.12 7.17
N GLY A 162 -1.79 2.09 7.81
CA GLY A 162 -0.47 1.87 8.40
C GLY A 162 -0.49 0.87 9.55
N LEU A 163 -1.50 0.92 10.44
CA LEU A 163 -1.67 -0.07 11.50
C LEU A 163 -1.88 -1.48 10.93
N GLY A 164 -2.64 -1.62 9.84
CA GLY A 164 -2.81 -2.89 9.15
C GLY A 164 -1.48 -3.45 8.65
N VAL A 165 -0.64 -2.62 8.04
CA VAL A 165 0.69 -3.02 7.58
C VAL A 165 1.57 -3.45 8.76
N VAL A 166 1.64 -2.64 9.82
CA VAL A 166 2.48 -2.95 10.99
C VAL A 166 2.01 -4.23 11.67
N LEU A 167 0.72 -4.39 11.93
CA LEU A 167 0.22 -5.52 12.72
C LEU A 167 0.11 -6.81 11.90
N ILE A 168 -0.51 -6.74 10.71
CA ILE A 168 -0.77 -7.95 9.92
C ILE A 168 0.46 -8.33 9.09
N SER A 169 1.01 -7.38 8.31
CA SER A 169 2.09 -7.71 7.39
C SER A 169 3.39 -7.99 8.13
N THR A 170 3.84 -7.04 8.97
CA THR A 170 5.14 -7.15 9.63
C THR A 170 5.09 -7.90 10.97
N GLY A 171 4.00 -7.77 11.73
CA GLY A 171 3.88 -8.39 13.04
C GLY A 171 3.44 -9.85 13.00
N ILE A 172 2.62 -10.24 12.03
CA ILE A 172 2.07 -11.60 11.96
C ILE A 172 2.66 -12.37 10.77
N LEU A 173 2.44 -11.90 9.53
CA LEU A 173 2.71 -12.72 8.36
C LEU A 173 4.20 -12.89 8.05
N THR A 174 5.05 -11.91 8.32
CA THR A 174 6.51 -12.12 8.18
C THR A 174 7.13 -12.96 9.29
N GLN A 175 6.46 -13.09 10.45
CA GLN A 175 6.90 -13.96 11.54
C GLN A 175 6.36 -15.38 11.40
N ALA A 176 5.30 -15.57 10.62
CA ALA A 176 4.60 -16.86 10.50
C ALA A 176 5.49 -18.02 10.01
N PRO A 177 6.44 -17.85 9.05
CA PRO A 177 7.33 -18.94 8.68
C PRO A 177 8.16 -19.46 9.86
N ASP A 178 8.66 -18.57 10.71
CA ASP A 178 9.46 -18.96 11.90
C ASP A 178 8.59 -19.69 12.93
N TRP A 179 7.34 -19.26 13.13
CA TRP A 179 6.41 -19.96 13.98
C TRP A 179 6.10 -21.36 13.46
N PHE A 180 5.78 -21.50 12.15
CA PHE A 180 5.47 -22.80 11.57
C PHE A 180 6.68 -23.75 11.61
N THR A 181 7.90 -23.27 11.36
CA THR A 181 9.10 -24.08 11.50
C THR A 181 9.35 -24.52 12.96
N SER A 182 9.07 -23.65 13.92
CA SER A 182 9.17 -24.01 15.35
C SER A 182 8.15 -25.08 15.78
N TYR A 183 7.03 -25.19 15.08
CA TYR A 183 6.06 -26.28 15.25
C TYR A 183 6.44 -27.57 14.51
N GLY A 184 7.58 -27.61 13.83
CA GLY A 184 8.11 -28.80 13.18
C GLY A 184 7.74 -28.94 11.68
N PHE A 185 7.15 -27.92 11.06
CA PHE A 185 6.95 -27.93 9.61
C PHE A 185 8.28 -27.66 8.87
N ASP A 186 8.48 -28.33 7.75
CA ASP A 186 9.61 -28.02 6.87
C ASP A 186 9.50 -26.60 6.28
N PRO A 187 10.62 -25.98 5.88
CA PRO A 187 10.63 -24.59 5.39
C PRO A 187 9.68 -24.36 4.20
N ILE A 188 9.59 -25.29 3.25
CA ILE A 188 8.68 -25.16 2.09
C ILE A 188 7.23 -25.12 2.56
N MET A 189 6.84 -26.02 3.47
CA MET A 189 5.47 -26.05 4.00
C MET A 189 5.18 -24.85 4.88
N ALA A 190 6.13 -24.39 5.68
CA ALA A 190 5.99 -23.17 6.48
C ALA A 190 5.70 -21.93 5.60
N GLY A 191 6.41 -21.81 4.48
CA GLY A 191 6.13 -20.79 3.47
C GLY A 191 4.72 -20.93 2.89
N ARG A 192 4.33 -22.13 2.45
CA ARG A 192 2.99 -22.40 1.92
C ARG A 192 1.89 -22.05 2.90
N LEU A 193 2.01 -22.47 4.15
CA LEU A 193 1.05 -22.18 5.21
C LEU A 193 0.92 -20.67 5.46
N THR A 194 2.02 -19.94 5.43
CA THR A 194 2.02 -18.47 5.57
C THR A 194 1.22 -17.81 4.44
N PHE A 195 1.49 -18.18 3.19
CA PHE A 195 0.77 -17.64 2.04
C PHE A 195 -0.71 -18.06 2.02
N TRP A 196 -1.03 -19.30 2.39
CA TRP A 196 -2.41 -19.77 2.51
C TRP A 196 -3.15 -19.09 3.67
N SER A 197 -2.47 -18.73 4.75
CA SER A 197 -3.04 -17.91 5.82
C SER A 197 -3.40 -16.50 5.32
N ALA A 198 -2.53 -15.88 4.52
CA ALA A 198 -2.82 -14.61 3.85
C ALA A 198 -4.00 -14.74 2.86
N ALA A 199 -4.07 -15.83 2.10
CA ALA A 199 -5.21 -16.13 1.23
C ALA A 199 -6.51 -16.26 2.03
N GLY A 200 -6.49 -16.99 3.13
CA GLY A 200 -7.63 -17.12 4.06
C GLY A 200 -8.09 -15.76 4.63
N PHE A 201 -7.14 -14.91 5.02
CA PHE A 201 -7.45 -13.56 5.47
C PHE A 201 -8.08 -12.70 4.36
N CYS A 202 -7.63 -12.84 3.10
CA CYS A 202 -8.23 -12.16 1.95
C CYS A 202 -9.66 -12.65 1.69
N VAL A 203 -9.93 -13.97 1.77
CA VAL A 203 -11.29 -14.52 1.65
C VAL A 203 -12.18 -14.01 2.79
N PHE A 204 -11.69 -14.02 4.02
CA PHE A 204 -12.41 -13.44 5.16
C PHE A 204 -12.72 -11.96 4.93
N SER A 205 -11.75 -11.18 4.44
CA SER A 205 -11.94 -9.77 4.10
C SER A 205 -13.01 -9.59 3.01
N ALA A 206 -13.00 -10.42 1.98
CA ALA A 206 -14.02 -10.43 0.93
C ALA A 206 -15.43 -10.65 1.52
N LEU A 207 -15.59 -11.58 2.47
CA LEU A 207 -16.85 -11.84 3.14
C LEU A 207 -17.30 -10.66 4.01
N VAL A 208 -16.41 -10.08 4.81
CA VAL A 208 -16.69 -8.89 5.62
C VAL A 208 -17.16 -7.73 4.72
N LEU A 209 -16.49 -7.48 3.60
CA LEU A 209 -16.85 -6.42 2.67
C LEU A 209 -18.14 -6.72 1.90
N ARG A 210 -18.39 -7.99 1.58
CA ARG A 210 -19.63 -8.43 0.92
C ARG A 210 -20.87 -8.14 1.78
N VAL A 211 -20.75 -8.33 3.08
CA VAL A 211 -21.84 -8.11 4.04
C VAL A 211 -21.88 -6.64 4.47
N GLY A 212 -20.71 -6.05 4.77
CA GLY A 212 -20.62 -4.75 5.41
C GLY A 212 -20.73 -3.54 4.49
N LEU A 213 -20.32 -3.62 3.22
CA LEU A 213 -20.44 -2.47 2.31
C LEU A 213 -21.84 -2.31 1.76
N SER A 214 -22.24 -1.04 1.56
CA SER A 214 -23.51 -0.72 0.90
C SER A 214 -23.52 -1.27 -0.53
N GLY A 215 -24.61 -1.94 -0.91
CA GLY A 215 -24.85 -2.35 -2.29
C GLY A 215 -25.42 -1.18 -3.09
N GLY A 216 -25.18 -1.19 -4.38
CA GLY A 216 -25.77 -0.23 -5.32
C GLY A 216 -24.72 0.33 -6.28
N ILE A 217 -25.23 0.83 -7.38
CA ILE A 217 -24.44 1.56 -8.38
C ILE A 217 -24.44 3.03 -7.96
N PRO A 218 -23.27 3.71 -7.89
CA PRO A 218 -23.24 5.14 -7.57
C PRO A 218 -24.09 5.94 -8.55
N GLY A 219 -25.14 6.58 -8.04
CA GLY A 219 -26.08 7.34 -8.87
C GLY A 219 -25.53 8.69 -9.33
N GLY A 220 -25.70 9.03 -10.59
CA GLY A 220 -25.94 10.41 -11.01
C GLY A 220 -24.78 11.31 -11.41
N LYS A 221 -23.52 10.90 -11.49
CA LYS A 221 -22.50 11.74 -12.14
C LYS A 221 -22.39 11.41 -13.63
N LYS A 222 -22.50 12.43 -14.49
CA LYS A 222 -22.16 12.31 -15.92
C LYS A 222 -20.76 11.71 -16.03
N ARG A 223 -20.68 10.56 -16.69
CA ARG A 223 -19.44 9.81 -16.91
C ARG A 223 -18.59 10.59 -17.88
N GLU A 224 -17.55 11.23 -17.39
CA GLU A 224 -16.48 11.69 -18.27
C GLU A 224 -15.72 10.46 -18.79
N SER A 225 -15.36 10.49 -20.08
CA SER A 225 -14.52 9.45 -20.65
C SER A 225 -13.17 9.42 -19.92
N LEU A 226 -12.68 8.23 -19.58
CA LEU A 226 -11.35 8.06 -18.95
C LEU A 226 -10.25 8.77 -19.75
N PHE A 227 -10.30 8.69 -21.07
CA PHE A 227 -9.37 9.35 -21.97
C PHE A 227 -9.45 10.88 -21.88
N SER A 228 -10.66 11.44 -21.73
CA SER A 228 -10.80 12.90 -21.59
C SER A 228 -10.25 13.39 -20.25
N GLY A 229 -10.50 12.66 -19.17
CA GLY A 229 -9.95 12.97 -17.85
C GLY A 229 -8.42 12.89 -17.81
N LEU A 230 -7.84 11.82 -18.38
CA LEU A 230 -6.39 11.64 -18.46
C LEU A 230 -5.74 12.74 -19.31
N ARG A 231 -6.27 13.00 -20.51
CA ARG A 231 -5.80 14.06 -21.39
C ARG A 231 -5.87 15.44 -20.72
N HIS A 232 -6.95 15.69 -19.98
CA HIS A 232 -7.12 16.94 -19.25
C HIS A 232 -6.08 17.07 -18.13
N GLY A 233 -5.84 16.02 -17.35
CA GLY A 233 -4.82 15.98 -16.30
C GLY A 233 -3.40 16.21 -16.85
N ILE A 234 -3.04 15.53 -17.94
CA ILE A 234 -1.73 15.70 -18.60
C ILE A 234 -1.58 17.13 -19.11
N ASN A 235 -2.57 17.67 -19.82
CA ASN A 235 -2.50 19.05 -20.34
C ASN A 235 -2.38 20.08 -19.20
N GLN A 236 -3.06 19.86 -18.07
CA GLN A 236 -2.91 20.73 -16.91
C GLN A 236 -1.50 20.66 -16.31
N GLY A 237 -0.92 19.47 -16.21
CA GLY A 237 0.45 19.27 -15.75
C GLY A 237 1.47 19.97 -16.66
N LEU A 238 1.30 19.87 -17.99
CA LEU A 238 2.18 20.55 -18.96
C LEU A 238 2.08 22.08 -18.90
N GLN A 239 0.92 22.62 -18.52
CA GLN A 239 0.68 24.07 -18.42
C GLN A 239 1.05 24.68 -17.06
N ASN A 240 1.18 23.85 -16.02
CA ASN A 240 1.48 24.31 -14.68
C ASN A 240 2.69 23.53 -14.09
N PRO A 241 3.88 24.18 -14.06
CA PRO A 241 5.10 23.53 -13.55
C PRO A 241 4.99 23.00 -12.11
N ARG A 242 4.19 23.65 -11.25
CA ARG A 242 3.96 23.19 -9.88
C ARG A 242 3.14 21.91 -9.84
N LEU A 243 2.17 21.79 -10.74
CA LEU A 243 1.36 20.59 -10.87
C LEU A 243 2.19 19.44 -11.46
N ALA A 244 3.04 19.73 -12.46
CA ALA A 244 4.00 18.76 -12.99
C ALA A 244 4.95 18.25 -11.90
N LEU A 245 5.50 19.16 -11.08
CA LEU A 245 6.36 18.81 -9.95
C LEU A 245 5.63 17.89 -8.93
N ALA A 246 4.36 18.21 -8.65
CA ALA A 246 3.56 17.38 -7.74
C ALA A 246 3.28 15.98 -8.32
N TYR A 247 3.06 15.84 -9.63
CA TYR A 247 2.92 14.55 -10.29
C TYR A 247 4.21 13.74 -10.26
N CYS A 248 5.36 14.37 -10.57
CA CYS A 248 6.68 13.71 -10.48
C CYS A 248 6.96 13.24 -9.04
N ALA A 249 6.72 14.09 -8.05
CA ALA A 249 6.92 13.73 -6.65
C ALA A 249 6.00 12.60 -6.19
N ALA A 250 4.74 12.60 -6.61
CA ALA A 250 3.80 11.51 -6.31
C ALA A 250 4.22 10.19 -6.98
N PHE A 251 4.76 10.24 -8.19
CA PHE A 251 5.31 9.07 -8.88
C PHE A 251 6.53 8.49 -8.16
N ILE A 252 7.47 9.36 -7.76
CA ILE A 252 8.66 8.95 -7.00
C ILE A 252 8.25 8.35 -5.65
N GLY A 253 7.39 9.04 -4.88
CA GLY A 253 6.95 8.54 -3.57
C GLY A 253 6.18 7.22 -3.64
N ARG A 254 5.57 6.89 -4.79
CA ARG A 254 4.99 5.56 -4.98
C ARG A 254 6.04 4.50 -5.28
N GLY A 255 7.10 4.86 -6.01
CA GLY A 255 8.25 3.99 -6.26
C GLY A 255 8.98 3.61 -4.98
N ASP A 256 9.10 4.54 -4.04
CA ASP A 256 9.73 4.32 -2.74
C ASP A 256 9.13 3.16 -1.96
N LEU A 257 7.80 3.06 -1.90
CA LEU A 257 7.09 1.95 -1.23
C LEU A 257 7.48 0.57 -1.79
N VAL A 258 7.69 0.49 -3.10
CA VAL A 258 8.11 -0.76 -3.77
C VAL A 258 9.57 -1.06 -3.45
N ILE A 259 10.44 -0.05 -3.50
CA ILE A 259 11.87 -0.20 -3.23
C ILE A 259 12.08 -0.66 -1.79
N VAL A 260 11.54 0.04 -0.82
CA VAL A 260 11.71 -0.30 0.60
C VAL A 260 11.00 -1.61 0.95
N GLY A 261 9.78 -1.81 0.47
CA GLY A 261 9.05 -3.05 0.74
C GLY A 261 9.72 -4.31 0.18
N SER A 262 10.47 -4.20 -0.92
CA SER A 262 11.01 -5.37 -1.61
C SER A 262 12.53 -5.49 -1.47
N PHE A 263 13.27 -4.42 -1.78
CA PHE A 263 14.72 -4.49 -1.80
C PHE A 263 15.35 -4.36 -0.42
N LEU A 264 14.79 -3.54 0.49
CA LEU A 264 15.24 -3.51 1.87
C LEU A 264 15.02 -4.88 2.53
N THR A 265 13.83 -5.48 2.33
CA THR A 265 13.56 -6.80 2.92
C THR A 265 14.41 -7.89 2.30
N LEU A 266 14.69 -7.83 0.99
CA LEU A 266 15.60 -8.75 0.33
C LEU A 266 17.01 -8.64 0.91
N TRP A 267 17.55 -7.42 1.01
CA TRP A 267 18.86 -7.17 1.55
C TRP A 267 19.02 -7.65 3.00
N VAL A 268 18.07 -7.29 3.88
CA VAL A 268 18.09 -7.75 5.27
C VAL A 268 17.97 -9.27 5.38
N THR A 269 17.17 -9.90 4.50
CA THR A 269 17.01 -11.36 4.50
C THR A 269 18.30 -12.04 4.07
N GLN A 270 18.94 -11.59 2.99
CA GLN A 270 20.19 -12.17 2.51
C GLN A 270 21.31 -12.02 3.56
N ALA A 271 21.48 -10.82 4.11
CA ALA A 271 22.44 -10.60 5.18
C ALA A 271 22.18 -11.47 6.42
N GLY A 272 20.91 -11.68 6.79
CA GLY A 272 20.55 -12.58 7.89
C GLY A 272 20.96 -14.02 7.64
N VAL A 273 20.79 -14.52 6.42
CA VAL A 273 21.24 -15.86 6.03
C VAL A 273 22.77 -15.95 6.04
N ASP A 274 23.46 -14.92 5.56
CA ASP A 274 24.94 -14.84 5.60
C ASP A 274 25.48 -14.82 7.05
N HIS A 275 24.70 -14.27 8.00
CA HIS A 275 25.00 -14.34 9.44
C HIS A 275 24.58 -15.68 10.10
N GLY A 276 24.16 -16.67 9.31
CA GLY A 276 23.80 -18.01 9.80
C GLY A 276 22.38 -18.13 10.36
N MET A 277 21.50 -17.16 10.12
CA MET A 277 20.08 -17.27 10.45
C MET A 277 19.34 -18.20 9.48
N THR A 278 18.29 -18.84 9.95
CA THR A 278 17.34 -19.48 9.02
C THR A 278 16.65 -18.43 8.16
N THR A 279 16.27 -18.76 6.94
CA THR A 279 15.55 -17.83 6.06
C THR A 279 14.25 -17.32 6.71
N ALA A 280 13.57 -18.18 7.48
CA ALA A 280 12.38 -17.82 8.24
C ALA A 280 12.65 -16.69 9.25
N ALA A 281 13.68 -16.85 10.08
CA ALA A 281 14.09 -15.84 11.06
C ALA A 281 14.60 -14.55 10.39
N ALA A 282 15.34 -14.68 9.28
CA ALA A 282 15.85 -13.55 8.50
C ALA A 282 14.71 -12.70 7.89
N VAL A 283 13.69 -13.33 7.31
CA VAL A 283 12.48 -12.65 6.80
C VAL A 283 11.70 -11.99 7.94
N GLY A 284 11.60 -12.65 9.10
CA GLY A 284 11.01 -12.06 10.30
C GLY A 284 11.75 -10.78 10.73
N ARG A 285 13.08 -10.79 10.72
CA ARG A 285 13.92 -9.62 11.01
C ARG A 285 13.73 -8.51 9.98
N ALA A 286 13.68 -8.86 8.69
CA ALA A 286 13.41 -7.92 7.61
C ALA A 286 12.03 -7.26 7.77
N GLY A 287 11.00 -8.04 8.13
CA GLY A 287 9.67 -7.53 8.45
C GLY A 287 9.69 -6.55 9.61
N MET A 288 10.42 -6.83 10.70
CA MET A 288 10.57 -5.90 11.83
C MET A 288 11.23 -4.58 11.38
N MET A 289 12.30 -4.65 10.58
CA MET A 289 12.97 -3.45 10.05
C MET A 289 12.01 -2.60 9.21
N PHE A 290 11.26 -3.22 8.31
CA PHE A 290 10.21 -2.54 7.55
C PHE A 290 9.11 -1.97 8.45
N GLY A 291 8.73 -2.69 9.51
CA GLY A 291 7.78 -2.21 10.51
C GLY A 291 8.24 -0.92 11.19
N ILE A 292 9.53 -0.81 11.52
CA ILE A 292 10.12 0.42 12.10
C ILE A 292 10.02 1.58 11.12
N VAL A 293 10.33 1.36 9.84
CA VAL A 293 10.13 2.36 8.77
C VAL A 293 8.68 2.86 8.76
N GLN A 294 7.71 1.93 8.77
CA GLN A 294 6.28 2.26 8.71
C GLN A 294 5.77 2.97 9.97
N ILE A 295 6.22 2.57 11.17
CA ILE A 295 5.86 3.25 12.43
C ILE A 295 6.43 4.67 12.43
N SER A 296 7.67 4.83 11.99
CA SER A 296 8.28 6.16 11.86
C SER A 296 7.50 7.03 10.88
N ALA A 297 7.16 6.49 9.71
CA ALA A 297 6.35 7.18 8.72
C ALA A 297 5.00 7.64 9.29
N LEU A 298 4.27 6.76 9.98
CA LEU A 298 2.99 7.10 10.61
C LEU A 298 3.12 8.21 11.65
N SER A 299 4.14 8.13 12.49
CA SER A 299 4.38 9.09 13.56
C SER A 299 4.77 10.45 13.00
N TRP A 300 5.63 10.48 11.98
CA TRP A 300 6.15 11.70 11.37
C TRP A 300 5.17 12.37 10.42
N ALA A 301 4.23 11.65 9.83
CA ALA A 301 3.23 12.20 8.89
C ALA A 301 2.46 13.39 9.46
N TYR A 302 2.11 13.36 10.75
CA TYR A 302 1.42 14.45 11.43
C TYR A 302 2.32 15.69 11.56
N CYS A 303 3.58 15.50 11.95
CA CYS A 303 4.56 16.58 12.08
C CYS A 303 4.82 17.28 10.74
N MET A 304 5.01 16.47 9.69
CA MET A 304 5.24 16.97 8.33
C MET A 304 4.01 17.70 7.77
N GLY A 305 2.80 17.22 8.08
CA GLY A 305 1.55 17.90 7.73
C GLY A 305 1.49 19.30 8.32
N MET A 306 1.74 19.45 9.63
CA MET A 306 1.79 20.76 10.29
C MET A 306 2.88 21.69 9.74
N LEU A 307 4.03 21.11 9.40
CA LEU A 307 5.15 21.87 8.84
C LEU A 307 4.80 22.39 7.44
N THR A 308 4.19 21.54 6.61
CA THR A 308 3.75 21.88 5.24
C THR A 308 2.69 22.99 5.24
N ASP A 309 1.84 23.08 6.26
CA ASP A 309 0.83 24.15 6.38
C ASP A 309 1.44 25.51 6.72
N ARG A 310 2.65 25.54 7.30
CA ARG A 310 3.34 26.76 7.72
C ARG A 310 4.36 27.31 6.74
N MET A 311 4.69 26.54 5.70
CA MET A 311 5.70 26.91 4.70
C MET A 311 5.16 26.87 3.27
N ASN A 312 5.94 27.41 2.32
CA ASN A 312 5.66 27.23 0.90
C ASN A 312 5.75 25.73 0.57
N ARG A 313 4.71 25.19 -0.06
CA ARG A 313 4.59 23.74 -0.35
C ARG A 313 5.69 23.21 -1.27
N VAL A 314 6.22 24.06 -2.17
CA VAL A 314 7.38 23.69 -3.02
C VAL A 314 8.63 23.56 -2.14
N THR A 315 8.86 24.52 -1.24
CA THR A 315 9.98 24.43 -0.27
C THR A 315 9.82 23.21 0.64
N GLY A 316 8.59 22.94 1.12
CA GLY A 316 8.29 21.74 1.89
C GLY A 316 8.63 20.45 1.14
N LEU A 317 8.31 20.40 -0.15
CA LEU A 317 8.65 19.25 -1.01
C LEU A 317 10.17 19.09 -1.21
N CYS A 318 10.91 20.19 -1.37
CA CYS A 318 12.37 20.15 -1.46
C CYS A 318 13.01 19.60 -0.18
N ILE A 319 12.53 20.07 1.00
CA ILE A 319 13.00 19.56 2.29
C ILE A 319 12.67 18.07 2.44
N ALA A 320 11.44 17.66 2.11
CA ALA A 320 11.00 16.28 2.16
C ALA A 320 11.86 15.37 1.28
N SER A 321 12.12 15.79 0.04
CA SER A 321 12.98 15.02 -0.89
C SER A 321 14.43 14.95 -0.38
N GLY A 322 14.93 16.03 0.24
CA GLY A 322 16.25 16.04 0.89
C GLY A 322 16.33 15.05 2.06
N MET A 323 15.30 14.99 2.91
CA MET A 323 15.22 14.02 4.01
C MET A 323 15.21 12.56 3.49
N ALA A 324 14.42 12.27 2.46
CA ALA A 324 14.40 10.96 1.85
C ALA A 324 15.76 10.60 1.24
N ALA A 325 16.39 11.52 0.50
CA ALA A 325 17.71 11.32 -0.08
C ALA A 325 18.79 11.02 0.96
N ILE A 326 18.76 11.74 2.09
CA ILE A 326 19.67 11.49 3.22
C ILE A 326 19.42 10.11 3.82
N GLY A 327 18.15 9.70 3.99
CA GLY A 327 17.79 8.38 4.51
C GLY A 327 18.33 7.25 3.64
N TYR A 328 18.11 7.33 2.32
CA TYR A 328 18.63 6.34 1.37
C TYR A 328 20.17 6.33 1.29
N ALA A 329 20.78 7.50 1.19
CA ALA A 329 22.25 7.62 1.13
C ALA A 329 22.90 7.06 2.39
N ALA A 330 22.35 7.38 3.56
CA ALA A 330 22.84 6.89 4.84
C ALA A 330 22.73 5.35 4.93
N MET A 331 21.59 4.76 4.54
CA MET A 331 21.48 3.29 4.46
C MET A 331 22.47 2.66 3.49
N GLY A 332 22.70 3.27 2.32
CA GLY A 332 23.64 2.77 1.32
C GLY A 332 25.11 2.84 1.73
N LEU A 333 25.47 3.62 2.75
CA LEU A 333 26.84 3.70 3.28
C LEU A 333 27.18 2.54 4.24
N PHE A 334 26.19 1.83 4.76
CA PHE A 334 26.39 0.68 5.64
C PHE A 334 26.36 -0.62 4.83
N ALA A 335 27.40 -1.43 4.99
CA ALA A 335 27.51 -2.71 4.30
C ALA A 335 26.66 -3.80 4.96
N ASP A 336 26.37 -3.69 6.26
CA ASP A 336 25.66 -4.69 7.04
C ASP A 336 24.38 -4.12 7.65
N PRO A 337 23.18 -4.62 7.26
CA PRO A 337 21.90 -4.19 7.82
C PRO A 337 21.67 -4.67 9.26
N PHE A 338 22.60 -5.45 9.83
CA PHE A 338 22.56 -5.90 11.23
C PHE A 338 23.28 -4.96 12.20
N ASP A 339 23.96 -3.94 11.68
CA ASP A 339 24.53 -2.89 12.53
C ASP A 339 23.44 -2.21 13.35
N GLY A 340 23.72 -1.92 14.64
CA GLY A 340 22.76 -1.28 15.55
C GLY A 340 22.30 0.10 15.12
N SER A 341 23.09 0.83 14.32
CA SER A 341 22.76 2.13 13.73
C SER A 341 21.64 2.04 12.69
N MET A 342 21.40 0.87 12.07
CA MET A 342 20.36 0.67 11.07
C MET A 342 18.95 0.98 11.56
N PHE A 343 18.66 0.80 12.85
CA PHE A 343 17.36 1.18 13.41
C PHE A 343 17.13 2.70 13.32
N ILE A 344 18.18 3.50 13.57
CA ILE A 344 18.09 4.96 13.46
C ILE A 344 17.89 5.37 12.00
N LEU A 345 18.60 4.69 11.07
CA LEU A 345 18.47 4.94 9.64
C LEU A 345 17.10 4.54 9.09
N ALA A 346 16.52 3.45 9.59
CA ALA A 346 15.15 3.04 9.27
C ALA A 346 14.12 4.09 9.71
N ILE A 347 14.30 4.69 10.89
CA ILE A 347 13.47 5.79 11.37
C ILE A 347 13.60 7.02 10.46
N LEU A 348 14.82 7.39 10.09
CA LEU A 348 15.08 8.51 9.20
C LEU A 348 14.49 8.29 7.80
N LEU A 349 14.63 7.08 7.27
CA LEU A 349 14.07 6.68 5.98
C LEU A 349 12.54 6.82 5.99
N GLY A 350 11.85 6.25 6.98
CA GLY A 350 10.39 6.30 7.08
C GLY A 350 9.87 7.75 7.22
N ALA A 351 10.58 8.60 7.98
CA ALA A 351 10.25 10.02 8.07
C ALA A 351 10.44 10.73 6.72
N GLY A 352 11.49 10.41 5.97
CA GLY A 352 11.75 10.97 4.65
C GLY A 352 10.68 10.58 3.62
N GLU A 353 10.37 9.29 3.49
CA GLU A 353 9.38 8.78 2.55
C GLU A 353 8.00 9.41 2.72
N VAL A 354 7.48 9.39 3.94
CA VAL A 354 6.16 9.95 4.21
C VAL A 354 6.12 11.46 3.99
N SER A 355 7.24 12.15 4.23
CA SER A 355 7.36 13.59 3.97
C SER A 355 7.11 13.91 2.49
N VAL A 356 7.67 13.14 1.56
CA VAL A 356 7.45 13.31 0.12
C VAL A 356 5.98 13.09 -0.23
N ILE A 357 5.36 12.03 0.28
CA ILE A 357 3.96 11.69 0.01
C ILE A 357 3.01 12.80 0.53
N VAL A 358 3.21 13.26 1.75
CA VAL A 358 2.38 14.30 2.38
C VAL A 358 2.50 15.63 1.64
N THR A 359 3.71 16.05 1.32
CA THR A 359 3.96 17.34 0.64
C THR A 359 3.50 17.33 -0.81
N ALA A 360 3.73 16.25 -1.55
CA ALA A 360 3.23 16.07 -2.91
C ALA A 360 1.70 16.12 -2.94
N GLY A 361 1.02 15.40 -2.04
CA GLY A 361 -0.44 15.41 -1.91
C GLY A 361 -0.99 16.79 -1.56
N SER A 362 -0.32 17.52 -0.68
CA SER A 362 -0.69 18.89 -0.29
C SER A 362 -0.53 19.88 -1.45
N LEU A 363 0.56 19.78 -2.22
CA LEU A 363 0.79 20.60 -3.42
C LEU A 363 -0.25 20.32 -4.50
N LEU A 364 -0.56 19.06 -4.75
CA LEU A 364 -1.59 18.61 -5.68
C LEU A 364 -2.96 19.19 -5.30
N GLY A 365 -3.34 19.11 -4.04
CA GLY A 365 -4.62 19.64 -3.54
C GLY A 365 -4.74 21.16 -3.71
N GLN A 366 -3.64 21.90 -3.55
CA GLN A 366 -3.62 23.35 -3.76
C GLN A 366 -3.81 23.71 -5.23
N GLU A 367 -3.01 23.14 -6.10
CA GLU A 367 -2.99 23.48 -7.53
C GLU A 367 -4.28 23.02 -8.24
N ALA A 368 -4.84 21.87 -7.85
CA ALA A 368 -6.13 21.41 -8.39
C ALA A 368 -7.32 22.22 -7.88
N GLY A 369 -7.24 22.81 -6.67
CA GLY A 369 -8.30 23.66 -6.08
C GLY A 369 -8.33 25.09 -6.63
N TRP A 370 -7.24 25.62 -7.14
CA TRP A 370 -7.14 27.01 -7.62
C TRP A 370 -8.02 27.31 -8.85
N LYS A 371 -8.32 26.32 -9.69
CA LYS A 371 -9.16 26.50 -10.90
C LYS A 371 -10.69 26.43 -10.62
N LYS A 372 -11.10 26.18 -9.37
CA LYS A 372 -12.55 26.18 -9.00
C LYS A 372 -13.01 27.46 -8.28
N ARG A 373 -12.15 28.47 -8.17
CA ARG A 373 -12.47 29.85 -7.77
C ARG A 373 -12.23 30.76 -8.95
#